data_7662f6ce4416f1289c75835114825511
#
_entry.id   7662f6ce4416f1289c75835114825511
#
_cell.length_a   1.000
_cell.length_b   1.000
_cell.length_c   1.000
_cell.angle_alpha   90.00
_cell.angle_beta   90.00
_cell.angle_gamma   90.00
#
_symmetry.space_group_name_H-M   'P 1'
#
loop_
_entity.id
_entity.type
_entity.pdbx_description
1 polymer ?
#
loop_
_entity_poly.entity_id
_entity_poly.type
_entity_poly.pdbx_seq_one_letter_code
_entity_poly.pdbx_strand_id
1 'polypeptide(L)'
;MTTSVGTHLIMFALFERLLRPTDPPEHPEPPGGLIAFFWHFARQAKWLFVALFVVELFVALTDSAVPWFMGRIVTLVTTVPPDRFLAATWPMLAGMALVVLVARPFIALLRYLITNQAIAAPFTSLIRWQAHWHVVRQSWAFFQNDFAGRISTRVMQTGPAVRSTLTASVTALWYILAYGATAIGMTPSTVTPACFWPRSG
;
A
#
# COMPACT_ATOMS: atom_id res chain seq x y z
N MET A 1 -6.55 17.57 32.55
CA MET A 1 -5.65 16.82 31.66
C MET A 1 -6.28 15.51 31.13
N THR A 2 -7.60 15.32 31.24
CA THR A 2 -8.33 14.06 30.95
C THR A 2 -9.13 14.05 29.65
N THR A 3 -9.23 15.15 28.91
CA THR A 3 -10.04 15.25 27.68
C THR A 3 -9.33 14.83 26.42
N SER A 4 -8.00 14.78 26.38
CA SER A 4 -7.22 14.40 25.20
C SER A 4 -7.21 12.89 24.94
N VAL A 5 -7.26 12.06 25.96
CA VAL A 5 -7.22 10.59 25.85
C VAL A 5 -8.51 10.04 25.22
N GLY A 6 -9.66 10.67 25.51
CA GLY A 6 -10.96 10.22 24.98
C GLY A 6 -11.09 10.38 23.46
N THR A 7 -10.58 11.44 22.88
CA THR A 7 -10.70 11.72 21.45
C THR A 7 -9.83 10.78 20.60
N HIS A 8 -8.65 10.42 21.08
CA HIS A 8 -7.78 9.45 20.41
C HIS A 8 -8.39 8.04 20.42
N LEU A 9 -9.00 7.64 21.55
CA LEU A 9 -9.67 6.34 21.65
C LEU A 9 -10.88 6.21 20.72
N ILE A 10 -11.64 7.29 20.50
CA ILE A 10 -12.81 7.28 19.63
C ILE A 10 -12.41 7.14 18.16
N MET A 11 -11.35 7.81 17.72
CA MET A 11 -10.85 7.69 16.35
C MET A 11 -10.36 6.25 16.05
N PHE A 12 -9.64 5.65 16.99
CA PHE A 12 -9.17 4.26 16.81
C PHE A 12 -10.31 3.24 16.85
N ALA A 13 -11.32 3.45 17.70
CA ALA A 13 -12.50 2.60 17.79
C ALA A 13 -13.34 2.57 16.50
N LEU A 14 -13.32 3.61 15.67
CA LEU A 14 -13.95 3.62 14.36
C LEU A 14 -13.25 2.66 13.39
N PHE A 15 -11.94 2.58 13.43
CA PHE A 15 -11.17 1.67 12.57
C PHE A 15 -11.28 0.21 13.04
N GLU A 16 -11.37 -0.03 14.35
CA GLU A 16 -11.53 -1.37 14.93
C GLU A 16 -12.92 -1.96 14.65
N ARG A 17 -13.95 -1.14 14.47
CA ARG A 17 -15.32 -1.58 14.14
C ARG A 17 -15.52 -2.01 12.69
N LEU A 18 -14.58 -1.67 11.81
CA LEU A 18 -14.65 -2.02 10.38
C LEU A 18 -14.48 -3.52 10.10
N LEU A 19 -13.81 -4.24 11.00
CA LEU A 19 -13.66 -5.69 10.95
C LEU A 19 -14.02 -6.28 12.32
N ARG A 20 -14.89 -7.29 12.32
CA ARG A 20 -15.19 -8.11 13.50
C ARG A 20 -14.34 -9.37 13.47
N PRO A 21 -13.18 -9.40 14.14
CA PRO A 21 -12.23 -10.51 14.02
C PRO A 21 -12.73 -11.82 14.63
N THR A 22 -13.78 -11.77 15.47
CA THR A 22 -14.32 -12.91 16.23
C THR A 22 -15.58 -13.51 15.63
N ASP A 23 -16.07 -12.99 14.49
CA ASP A 23 -17.24 -13.59 13.84
C ASP A 23 -16.91 -15.02 13.37
N PRO A 24 -17.81 -15.99 13.56
CA PRO A 24 -17.60 -17.36 13.10
C PRO A 24 -17.44 -17.36 11.57
N PRO A 25 -16.49 -18.12 11.02
CA PRO A 25 -16.25 -18.17 9.60
C PRO A 25 -17.48 -18.73 8.87
N GLU A 26 -17.92 -18.09 7.79
CA GLU A 26 -19.03 -18.57 6.94
C GLU A 26 -18.75 -19.96 6.36
N HIS A 27 -17.47 -20.29 6.14
CA HIS A 27 -17.00 -21.59 5.70
C HIS A 27 -15.95 -22.13 6.67
N PRO A 28 -16.18 -23.32 7.28
CA PRO A 28 -15.28 -23.89 8.29
C PRO A 28 -13.94 -24.36 7.72
N GLU A 29 -13.84 -24.58 6.41
CA GLU A 29 -12.63 -25.05 5.75
C GLU A 29 -12.08 -23.98 4.78
N PRO A 30 -10.84 -23.50 4.96
CA PRO A 30 -10.22 -22.65 3.99
C PRO A 30 -9.96 -23.42 2.69
N PRO A 31 -10.13 -22.80 1.51
CA PRO A 31 -9.94 -23.47 0.24
C PRO A 31 -8.50 -23.95 0.07
N GLY A 32 -8.32 -25.15 -0.52
CA GLY A 32 -7.00 -25.82 -0.66
C GLY A 32 -6.04 -25.20 -1.68
N GLY A 33 -6.46 -24.17 -2.42
CA GLY A 33 -5.61 -23.46 -3.38
C GLY A 33 -5.00 -22.18 -2.82
N LEU A 34 -3.72 -21.90 -3.09
CA LEU A 34 -3.03 -20.72 -2.56
C LEU A 34 -3.75 -19.41 -2.91
N ILE A 35 -4.10 -19.21 -4.17
CA ILE A 35 -4.81 -18.00 -4.63
C ILE A 35 -6.21 -17.91 -4.02
N ALA A 36 -6.94 -19.02 -3.97
CA ALA A 36 -8.26 -19.08 -3.37
C ALA A 36 -8.20 -18.79 -1.86
N PHE A 37 -7.16 -19.25 -1.18
CA PHE A 37 -6.89 -18.95 0.23
C PHE A 37 -6.68 -17.45 0.47
N PHE A 38 -5.81 -16.79 -0.30
CA PHE A 38 -5.61 -15.35 -0.18
C PHE A 38 -6.88 -14.56 -0.50
N TRP A 39 -7.61 -14.97 -1.54
CA TRP A 39 -8.86 -14.34 -1.92
C TRP A 39 -9.95 -14.47 -0.87
N HIS A 40 -10.04 -15.63 -0.21
CA HIS A 40 -10.97 -15.86 0.88
C HIS A 40 -10.81 -14.83 2.00
N PHE A 41 -9.57 -14.56 2.43
CA PHE A 41 -9.29 -13.56 3.45
C PHE A 41 -9.42 -12.12 2.93
N ALA A 42 -8.94 -11.84 1.72
CA ALA A 42 -9.02 -10.51 1.12
C ALA A 42 -10.48 -10.05 0.95
N ARG A 43 -11.37 -10.96 0.57
CA ARG A 43 -12.81 -10.67 0.40
C ARG A 43 -13.47 -10.24 1.72
N GLN A 44 -13.06 -10.79 2.85
CA GLN A 44 -13.59 -10.42 4.16
C GLN A 44 -13.21 -8.99 4.57
N ALA A 45 -12.05 -8.50 4.11
CA ALA A 45 -11.54 -7.15 4.37
C ALA A 45 -11.53 -6.27 3.12
N LYS A 46 -12.38 -6.57 2.12
CA LYS A 46 -12.37 -5.91 0.80
C LYS A 46 -12.35 -4.38 0.85
N TRP A 47 -13.14 -3.78 1.73
CA TRP A 47 -13.21 -2.32 1.86
C TRP A 47 -11.91 -1.71 2.37
N LEU A 48 -11.19 -2.41 3.25
CA LEU A 48 -9.88 -1.96 3.74
C LEU A 48 -8.82 -2.06 2.63
N PHE A 49 -8.86 -3.12 1.83
CA PHE A 49 -7.96 -3.25 0.68
C PHE A 49 -8.29 -2.26 -0.44
N VAL A 50 -9.57 -1.95 -0.66
CA VAL A 50 -9.98 -0.87 -1.58
C VAL A 50 -9.49 0.50 -1.06
N ALA A 51 -9.64 0.79 0.23
CA ALA A 51 -9.12 2.02 0.82
C ALA A 51 -7.59 2.11 0.67
N LEU A 52 -6.87 1.02 0.95
CA LEU A 52 -5.43 0.94 0.72
C LEU A 52 -5.08 1.19 -0.75
N PHE A 53 -5.78 0.56 -1.68
CA PHE A 53 -5.57 0.72 -3.12
C PHE A 53 -5.75 2.17 -3.58
N VAL A 54 -6.77 2.86 -3.07
CA VAL A 54 -7.02 4.28 -3.37
C VAL A 54 -5.90 5.17 -2.79
N VAL A 55 -5.47 4.91 -1.56
CA VAL A 55 -4.40 5.70 -0.94
C VAL A 55 -3.06 5.48 -1.65
N GLU A 56 -2.75 4.25 -2.06
CA GLU A 56 -1.56 3.98 -2.88
C GLU A 56 -1.58 4.70 -4.24
N LEU A 57 -2.77 4.90 -4.84
CA LEU A 57 -2.90 5.77 -6.02
C LEU A 57 -2.44 7.20 -5.72
N PHE A 58 -2.88 7.78 -4.60
CA PHE A 58 -2.47 9.14 -4.22
C PHE A 58 -0.97 9.22 -3.90
N VAL A 59 -0.39 8.17 -3.28
CA VAL A 59 1.06 8.07 -3.08
C VAL A 59 1.78 8.08 -4.43
N ALA A 60 1.35 7.25 -5.37
CA ALA A 60 1.96 7.17 -6.69
C ALA A 60 1.87 8.50 -7.47
N LEU A 61 0.72 9.18 -7.42
CA LEU A 61 0.54 10.50 -8.04
C LEU A 61 1.47 11.55 -7.42
N THR A 62 1.57 11.56 -6.09
CA THR A 62 2.43 12.51 -5.37
C THR A 62 3.92 12.26 -5.64
N ASP A 63 4.33 11.01 -5.69
CA ASP A 63 5.71 10.63 -6.01
C ASP A 63 6.07 10.94 -7.46
N SER A 64 5.12 10.81 -8.39
CA SER A 64 5.30 11.18 -9.81
C SER A 64 5.33 12.70 -10.03
N ALA A 65 4.70 13.48 -9.16
CA ALA A 65 4.71 14.95 -9.25
C ALA A 65 6.11 15.54 -9.01
N VAL A 66 6.94 14.92 -8.17
CA VAL A 66 8.28 15.43 -7.84
C VAL A 66 9.20 15.50 -9.08
N PRO A 67 9.41 14.40 -9.84
CA PRO A 67 10.21 14.45 -11.08
C PRO A 67 9.63 15.42 -12.12
N TRP A 68 8.30 15.51 -12.21
CA TRP A 68 7.64 16.46 -13.11
C TRP A 68 7.97 17.92 -12.76
N PHE A 69 7.89 18.30 -11.47
CA PHE A 69 8.29 19.64 -11.01
C PHE A 69 9.76 19.91 -11.28
N MET A 70 10.63 18.93 -11.02
CA MET A 70 12.08 19.06 -11.30
C MET A 70 12.36 19.33 -12.78
N GLY A 71 11.72 18.58 -13.68
CA GLY A 71 11.84 18.82 -15.11
C GLY A 71 11.38 20.24 -15.53
N ARG A 72 10.27 20.71 -14.95
CA ARG A 72 9.77 22.06 -15.21
C ARG A 72 10.70 23.16 -14.69
N ILE A 73 11.29 22.98 -13.51
CA ILE A 73 12.28 23.94 -12.97
C ILE A 73 13.48 24.03 -13.89
N VAL A 74 14.05 22.91 -14.33
CA VAL A 74 15.18 22.88 -15.26
C VAL A 74 14.85 23.65 -16.55
N THR A 75 13.68 23.41 -17.13
CA THR A 75 13.23 24.14 -18.33
C THR A 75 13.12 25.63 -18.07
N LEU A 76 12.57 26.05 -16.93
CA LEU A 76 12.42 27.48 -16.61
C LEU A 76 13.74 28.17 -16.36
N VAL A 77 14.70 27.52 -15.71
CA VAL A 77 16.06 28.07 -15.49
C VAL A 77 16.78 28.33 -16.81
N THR A 78 16.53 27.50 -17.84
CA THR A 78 17.18 27.66 -19.15
C THR A 78 16.47 28.65 -20.07
N THR A 79 15.19 28.98 -19.81
CA THR A 79 14.38 29.79 -20.73
C THR A 79 14.05 31.19 -20.21
N VAL A 80 14.06 31.41 -18.89
CA VAL A 80 13.63 32.67 -18.25
C VAL A 80 14.83 33.47 -17.78
N PRO A 81 14.91 34.81 -18.11
CA PRO A 81 15.96 35.67 -17.59
C PRO A 81 15.95 35.78 -16.06
N PRO A 82 17.12 35.93 -15.41
CA PRO A 82 17.26 35.92 -13.95
C PRO A 82 16.39 36.97 -13.23
N ASP A 83 16.21 38.13 -13.81
CA ASP A 83 15.46 39.26 -13.23
C ASP A 83 13.96 39.00 -13.08
N ARG A 84 13.39 38.10 -13.89
CA ARG A 84 11.97 37.75 -13.87
C ARG A 84 11.69 36.35 -13.37
N PHE A 85 12.74 35.60 -13.08
CA PHE A 85 12.63 34.18 -12.72
C PHE A 85 11.72 33.95 -11.50
N LEU A 86 11.92 34.68 -10.41
CA LEU A 86 11.11 34.52 -9.20
C LEU A 86 9.64 34.89 -9.43
N ALA A 87 9.39 36.00 -10.15
CA ALA A 87 8.01 36.42 -10.42
C ALA A 87 7.26 35.45 -11.32
N ALA A 88 7.94 34.87 -12.32
CA ALA A 88 7.35 33.89 -13.23
C ALA A 88 7.18 32.50 -12.61
N THR A 89 8.06 32.12 -11.67
CA THR A 89 8.17 30.75 -11.15
C THR A 89 7.47 30.59 -9.78
N TRP A 90 7.13 31.69 -9.11
CA TRP A 90 6.51 31.69 -7.79
C TRP A 90 5.31 30.75 -7.64
N PRO A 91 4.27 30.76 -8.53
CA PRO A 91 3.10 29.91 -8.33
C PRO A 91 3.45 28.44 -8.45
N MET A 92 4.43 28.10 -9.28
CA MET A 92 4.90 26.74 -9.44
C MET A 92 5.71 26.27 -8.23
N LEU A 93 6.60 27.13 -7.69
CA LEU A 93 7.35 26.84 -6.47
C LEU A 93 6.40 26.67 -5.25
N ALA A 94 5.38 27.50 -5.16
CA ALA A 94 4.36 27.41 -4.12
C ALA A 94 3.56 26.11 -4.28
N GLY A 95 3.18 25.72 -5.49
CA GLY A 95 2.52 24.44 -5.76
C GLY A 95 3.40 23.24 -5.39
N MET A 96 4.69 23.26 -5.73
CA MET A 96 5.64 22.24 -5.34
C MET A 96 5.79 22.16 -3.81
N ALA A 97 5.94 23.29 -3.14
CA ALA A 97 6.01 23.34 -1.69
C ALA A 97 4.74 22.77 -1.04
N LEU A 98 3.56 23.12 -1.54
CA LEU A 98 2.28 22.56 -1.06
C LEU A 98 2.25 21.04 -1.21
N VAL A 99 2.63 20.51 -2.37
CA VAL A 99 2.65 19.05 -2.61
C VAL A 99 3.64 18.36 -1.69
N VAL A 100 4.88 18.85 -1.59
CA VAL A 100 5.95 18.18 -0.84
C VAL A 100 5.75 18.32 0.67
N LEU A 101 5.36 19.51 1.16
CA LEU A 101 5.30 19.81 2.60
C LEU A 101 3.93 19.48 3.23
N VAL A 102 2.86 19.46 2.45
CA VAL A 102 1.50 19.23 2.98
C VAL A 102 0.90 17.95 2.43
N ALA A 103 0.77 17.81 1.12
CA ALA A 103 0.07 16.67 0.53
C ALA A 103 0.79 15.35 0.81
N ARG A 104 2.11 15.30 0.59
CA ARG A 104 2.91 14.09 0.78
C ARG A 104 2.90 13.57 2.21
N PRO A 105 3.19 14.34 3.27
CA PRO A 105 3.12 13.84 4.64
C PRO A 105 1.70 13.49 5.07
N PHE A 106 0.68 14.20 4.59
CA PHE A 106 -0.71 13.87 4.87
C PHE A 106 -1.11 12.51 4.27
N ILE A 107 -0.77 12.27 3.00
CA ILE A 107 -1.02 10.98 2.33
C ILE A 107 -0.21 9.86 2.99
N ALA A 108 1.04 10.11 3.36
CA ALA A 108 1.88 9.15 4.08
C ALA A 108 1.28 8.79 5.46
N LEU A 109 0.76 9.76 6.19
CA LEU A 109 0.05 9.53 7.44
C LEU A 109 -1.21 8.69 7.24
N LEU A 110 -2.01 9.02 6.23
CA LEU A 110 -3.23 8.28 5.90
C LEU A 110 -2.91 6.81 5.52
N ARG A 111 -1.90 6.61 4.70
CA ARG A 111 -1.37 5.27 4.37
C ARG A 111 -0.95 4.51 5.62
N TYR A 112 -0.19 5.16 6.50
CA TYR A 112 0.28 4.56 7.75
C TYR A 112 -0.91 4.13 8.63
N LEU A 113 -1.91 5.00 8.80
CA LEU A 113 -3.10 4.69 9.59
C LEU A 113 -3.89 3.50 9.01
N ILE A 114 -4.12 3.48 7.71
CA ILE A 114 -4.84 2.38 7.07
C ILE A 114 -4.05 1.08 7.21
N THR A 115 -2.76 1.09 6.91
CA THR A 115 -1.94 -0.13 6.92
C THR A 115 -1.74 -0.68 8.33
N ASN A 116 -1.43 0.18 9.31
CA ASN A 116 -1.04 -0.26 10.64
C ASN A 116 -2.21 -0.32 11.62
N GLN A 117 -3.18 0.56 11.53
CA GLN A 117 -4.33 0.58 12.46
C GLN A 117 -5.53 -0.20 11.91
N ALA A 118 -5.91 0.05 10.66
CA ALA A 118 -7.11 -0.57 10.11
C ALA A 118 -6.88 -2.01 9.63
N ILE A 119 -5.70 -2.32 9.07
CA ILE A 119 -5.41 -3.64 8.51
C ILE A 119 -4.60 -4.50 9.49
N ALA A 120 -3.50 -3.98 10.07
CA ALA A 120 -2.53 -4.82 10.76
C ALA A 120 -3.11 -5.59 11.94
N ALA A 121 -3.78 -4.93 12.87
CA ALA A 121 -4.30 -5.57 14.07
C ALA A 121 -5.56 -6.41 13.80
N PRO A 122 -6.65 -5.86 13.24
CA PRO A 122 -7.90 -6.60 13.12
C PRO A 122 -7.83 -7.74 12.08
N PHE A 123 -7.14 -7.52 10.94
CA PHE A 123 -7.01 -8.54 9.92
C PHE A 123 -6.10 -9.71 10.35
N THR A 124 -5.00 -9.42 11.05
CA THR A 124 -4.15 -10.47 11.62
C THR A 124 -4.90 -11.29 12.67
N SER A 125 -5.70 -10.63 13.52
CA SER A 125 -6.53 -11.28 14.54
C SER A 125 -7.63 -12.16 13.92
N LEU A 126 -8.27 -11.69 12.85
CA LEU A 126 -9.27 -12.46 12.11
C LEU A 126 -8.66 -13.77 11.55
N ILE A 127 -7.50 -13.70 10.90
CA ILE A 127 -6.85 -14.87 10.33
C ILE A 127 -6.44 -15.86 11.45
N ARG A 128 -5.86 -15.34 12.54
CA ARG A 128 -5.50 -16.17 13.69
C ARG A 128 -6.70 -16.85 14.32
N TRP A 129 -7.80 -16.14 14.46
CA TRP A 129 -9.04 -16.68 15.01
C TRP A 129 -9.58 -17.81 14.14
N GLN A 130 -9.67 -17.60 12.83
CA GLN A 130 -10.14 -18.62 11.90
C GLN A 130 -9.22 -19.83 11.84
N ALA A 131 -7.89 -19.62 11.84
CA ALA A 131 -6.90 -20.69 11.91
C ALA A 131 -7.00 -21.47 13.23
N HIS A 132 -7.15 -20.79 14.36
CA HIS A 132 -7.36 -21.43 15.65
C HIS A 132 -8.64 -22.26 15.67
N TRP A 133 -9.75 -21.69 15.16
CA TRP A 133 -11.03 -22.38 15.07
C TRP A 133 -10.97 -23.65 14.22
N HIS A 134 -10.21 -23.63 13.15
CA HIS A 134 -9.96 -24.80 12.31
C HIS A 134 -9.17 -25.88 13.07
N VAL A 135 -8.07 -25.49 13.76
CA VAL A 135 -7.19 -26.41 14.51
C VAL A 135 -7.95 -27.08 15.65
N VAL A 136 -8.72 -26.35 16.44
CA VAL A 136 -9.46 -26.91 17.60
C VAL A 136 -10.46 -28.01 17.20
N ARG A 137 -10.93 -28.00 15.96
CA ARG A 137 -11.87 -29.00 15.42
C ARG A 137 -11.20 -30.23 14.80
N GLN A 138 -9.85 -30.29 14.79
CA GLN A 138 -9.13 -31.44 14.27
C GLN A 138 -9.23 -32.65 15.22
N SER A 139 -9.08 -33.85 14.64
CA SER A 139 -9.14 -35.10 15.40
C SER A 139 -7.98 -35.26 16.37
N TRP A 140 -8.14 -36.07 17.40
CA TRP A 140 -7.10 -36.42 18.35
C TRP A 140 -5.83 -36.99 17.68
N ALA A 141 -6.02 -37.78 16.62
CA ALA A 141 -4.90 -38.36 15.84
C ALA A 141 -4.03 -37.29 15.19
N PHE A 142 -4.61 -36.13 14.79
CA PHE A 142 -3.86 -34.99 14.26
C PHE A 142 -2.87 -34.44 15.28
N PHE A 143 -3.31 -34.28 16.53
CA PHE A 143 -2.45 -33.76 17.60
C PHE A 143 -1.37 -34.78 18.09
N GLN A 144 -1.62 -36.06 17.92
CA GLN A 144 -0.62 -37.10 18.24
C GLN A 144 0.51 -37.16 17.20
N ASN A 145 0.21 -36.82 15.94
CA ASN A 145 1.16 -36.91 14.84
C ASN A 145 1.99 -35.64 14.62
N ASP A 146 1.63 -34.51 15.23
CA ASP A 146 2.40 -33.25 15.10
C ASP A 146 2.63 -32.61 16.48
N PHE A 147 3.81 -31.99 16.65
CA PHE A 147 4.16 -31.30 17.88
C PHE A 147 3.28 -30.08 18.11
N ALA A 148 2.66 -29.94 19.25
CA ALA A 148 1.82 -28.82 19.63
C ALA A 148 2.50 -27.46 19.42
N GLY A 149 3.80 -27.35 19.67
CA GLY A 149 4.59 -26.15 19.42
C GLY A 149 4.68 -25.78 17.94
N ARG A 150 4.75 -26.76 17.04
CA ARG A 150 4.78 -26.54 15.59
C ARG A 150 3.44 -26.02 15.10
N ILE A 151 2.34 -26.59 15.56
CA ILE A 151 0.98 -26.16 15.22
C ILE A 151 0.76 -24.72 15.69
N SER A 152 1.09 -24.43 16.96
CA SER A 152 0.98 -23.08 17.54
C SER A 152 1.78 -22.04 16.74
N THR A 153 3.03 -22.34 16.39
CA THR A 153 3.88 -21.46 15.60
C THR A 153 3.28 -21.19 14.23
N ARG A 154 2.77 -22.19 13.54
CA ARG A 154 2.10 -22.02 12.22
C ARG A 154 0.89 -21.11 12.32
N VAL A 155 0.01 -21.32 13.29
CA VAL A 155 -1.19 -20.47 13.52
C VAL A 155 -0.78 -19.04 13.78
N MET A 156 0.24 -18.80 14.62
CA MET A 156 0.72 -17.47 14.95
C MET A 156 1.36 -16.73 13.76
N GLN A 157 2.07 -17.44 12.90
CA GLN A 157 2.78 -16.87 11.76
C GLN A 157 1.87 -16.67 10.53
N THR A 158 0.81 -17.44 10.36
CA THR A 158 -0.09 -17.36 9.20
C THR A 158 -0.72 -15.96 9.07
N GLY A 159 -1.21 -15.39 10.17
CA GLY A 159 -1.84 -14.07 10.15
C GLY A 159 -0.94 -12.96 9.60
N PRO A 160 0.24 -12.73 10.18
CA PRO A 160 1.20 -11.75 9.67
C PRO A 160 1.66 -12.02 8.24
N ALA A 161 1.89 -13.30 7.87
CA ALA A 161 2.34 -13.67 6.53
C ALA A 161 1.29 -13.32 5.46
N VAL A 162 0.03 -13.71 5.65
CA VAL A 162 -1.07 -13.41 4.71
C VAL A 162 -1.26 -11.90 4.59
N ARG A 163 -1.28 -11.19 5.70
CA ARG A 163 -1.39 -9.73 5.71
C ARG A 163 -0.26 -9.08 4.91
N SER A 164 1.00 -9.41 5.21
CA SER A 164 2.16 -8.80 4.55
C SER A 164 2.17 -9.09 3.06
N THR A 165 1.81 -10.30 2.65
CA THR A 165 1.72 -10.65 1.22
C THR A 165 0.65 -9.83 0.51
N LEU A 166 -0.55 -9.71 1.07
CA LEU A 166 -1.63 -8.94 0.45
C LEU A 166 -1.31 -7.45 0.38
N THR A 167 -0.81 -6.86 1.45
CA THR A 167 -0.42 -5.44 1.45
C THR A 167 0.72 -5.17 0.47
N ALA A 168 1.75 -6.02 0.48
CA ALA A 168 2.87 -5.90 -0.45
C ALA A 168 2.43 -6.05 -1.92
N SER A 169 1.47 -6.95 -2.22
CA SER A 169 0.93 -7.13 -3.57
C SER A 169 0.23 -5.87 -4.07
N VAL A 170 -0.58 -5.22 -3.24
CA VAL A 170 -1.25 -3.95 -3.59
C VAL A 170 -0.22 -2.85 -3.86
N THR A 171 0.76 -2.69 -2.97
CA THR A 171 1.83 -1.69 -3.13
C THR A 171 2.67 -1.95 -4.37
N ALA A 172 3.08 -3.21 -4.62
CA ALA A 172 3.88 -3.58 -5.78
C ALA A 172 3.13 -3.33 -7.10
N LEU A 173 1.82 -3.60 -7.16
CA LEU A 173 1.00 -3.33 -8.33
C LEU A 173 1.03 -1.84 -8.69
N TRP A 174 0.83 -0.96 -7.72
CA TRP A 174 0.91 0.49 -7.95
C TRP A 174 2.30 0.96 -8.35
N TYR A 175 3.34 0.38 -7.74
CA TYR A 175 4.72 0.69 -8.09
C TYR A 175 4.98 0.39 -9.57
N ILE A 176 4.61 -0.80 -10.03
CA ILE A 176 4.76 -1.22 -11.44
C ILE A 176 3.95 -0.31 -12.37
N LEU A 177 2.70 0.00 -12.03
CA LEU A 177 1.84 0.86 -12.84
C LEU A 177 2.37 2.30 -12.91
N ALA A 178 2.75 2.91 -11.79
CA ALA A 178 3.24 4.28 -11.73
C ALA A 178 4.57 4.43 -12.46
N TYR A 179 5.54 3.57 -12.18
CA TYR A 179 6.85 3.63 -12.85
C TYR A 179 6.78 3.20 -14.32
N GLY A 180 5.95 2.21 -14.65
CA GLY A 180 5.70 1.83 -16.03
C GLY A 180 5.09 2.97 -16.85
N ALA A 181 4.09 3.65 -16.30
CA ALA A 181 3.46 4.81 -16.97
C ALA A 181 4.43 5.98 -17.13
N THR A 182 5.24 6.29 -16.12
CA THR A 182 6.25 7.35 -16.21
C THR A 182 7.36 7.01 -17.20
N ALA A 183 7.82 5.76 -17.23
CA ALA A 183 8.83 5.31 -18.18
C ALA A 183 8.34 5.42 -19.63
N ILE A 184 7.10 5.02 -19.90
CA ILE A 184 6.49 5.13 -21.24
C ILE A 184 6.28 6.61 -21.61
N GLY A 185 5.83 7.45 -20.68
CA GLY A 185 5.60 8.88 -20.92
C GLY A 185 6.88 9.71 -21.09
N MET A 186 8.01 9.22 -20.59
CA MET A 186 9.31 9.89 -20.72
C MET A 186 10.14 9.39 -21.92
N THR A 187 9.72 8.35 -22.64
CA THR A 187 10.37 8.00 -23.90
C THR A 187 10.11 9.13 -24.91
N PRO A 188 11.12 9.93 -25.27
CA PRO A 188 10.93 10.93 -26.30
C PRO A 188 10.55 10.20 -27.60
N SER A 189 9.47 10.64 -28.24
CA SER A 189 9.00 10.19 -29.55
C SER A 189 10.03 10.40 -30.69
N THR A 190 11.26 10.65 -30.34
CA THR A 190 12.39 10.95 -31.23
C THR A 190 13.59 10.01 -31.01
N VAL A 191 13.36 8.75 -30.66
CA VAL A 191 14.36 7.74 -31.01
C VAL A 191 14.03 7.30 -32.44
N THR A 192 14.16 8.19 -33.41
CA THR A 192 14.56 7.78 -34.74
C THR A 192 15.91 7.09 -34.56
N PRO A 193 16.09 5.83 -35.00
CA PRO A 193 17.41 5.24 -35.10
C PRO A 193 18.12 5.92 -36.29
N ALA A 194 18.56 7.15 -36.08
CA ALA A 194 19.44 7.82 -37.01
C ALA A 194 20.79 7.16 -36.88
N CYS A 195 20.98 6.11 -37.69
CA CYS A 195 22.25 5.72 -38.29
C CYS A 195 23.52 6.16 -37.55
N PHE A 196 23.87 5.45 -36.48
CA PHE A 196 25.24 5.42 -36.03
C PHE A 196 25.98 4.28 -36.75
N TRP A 197 26.13 4.42 -38.06
CA TRP A 197 27.10 3.66 -38.85
C TRP A 197 27.86 4.66 -39.72
N PRO A 198 29.12 4.99 -39.44
CA PRO A 198 29.98 5.70 -40.41
C PRO A 198 30.21 4.72 -41.58
N ARG A 199 29.72 5.07 -42.74
CA ARG A 199 30.18 4.47 -44.00
C ARG A 199 31.66 4.84 -44.16
N SER A 200 32.55 3.89 -43.88
CA SER A 200 33.93 3.92 -44.36
C SER A 200 33.90 3.76 -45.89
N GLY A 201 34.14 4.83 -46.59
CA GLY A 201 34.60 4.85 -48.00
C GLY A 201 36.05 5.30 -48.02
#